data_9492f827ffa1412ff5f843e86f8abcbc
#
_entry.id   9492f827ffa1412ff5f843e86f8abcbc
#
_cell.length_a   1.000
_cell.length_b   1.000
_cell.length_c   1.000
_cell.angle_alpha   90.00
_cell.angle_beta   90.00
_cell.angle_gamma   90.00
#
_symmetry.space_group_name_H-M   'P 1'
#
loop_
_entity.id
_entity.type
_entity.pdbx_description
1 polymer ?
#
loop_
_entity_poly.entity_id
_entity_poly.type
_entity_poly.pdbx_seq_one_letter_code
_entity_poly.pdbx_strand_id
1 'polypeptide(L)'
;MTRRPELLAPAGTMEKLEAALRYGADAAYLGGRQFGLRAFGGNFTQDEIAAAVRLAHGMGKKIYVTVNVFPHNEDLVSLPDYLRFLKEAGADAVLVADLGVFMCAREAAPGLPIHVSTQANNVNWRTVRAWQELSAARVVLARELSAAEIREIRWATDVELELFVHGAMCISYSGRCLLSSYFTGRDANRGSCAQSCRWKYALVEESRPGEYYPIAEDERGTYIMNSKDLCLLPYLDEVIACGVDSLKIEGRMKSVHYVASVVKAYRTALDACLSEHPYHVETSWLEELNKVSHRAYTTGFFFGKTTAEDQIYGSSSYEQTSEFVGLVRAYDAVTGLAEVEQRNHMRVGQEIEIFQPTGTSFRQVLDAMWDAEGTPIDAAPHPQQIVRIRLVHPAEPYSILRRDVPMKKGDGL
;
A
#
# COMPACT_ATOMS: atom_id res chain seq x y z
N MET A 1 17.48 19.28 -14.17
CA MET A 1 17.09 17.85 -14.29
C MET A 1 16.20 17.54 -13.10
N THR A 2 14.95 17.19 -13.33
CA THR A 2 14.04 16.74 -12.27
C THR A 2 14.59 15.45 -11.68
N ARG A 3 14.83 15.41 -10.37
CA ARG A 3 15.30 14.20 -9.68
C ARG A 3 14.22 13.13 -9.82
N ARG A 4 14.59 11.91 -10.21
CA ARG A 4 13.67 10.76 -10.26
C ARG A 4 13.18 10.46 -8.86
N PRO A 5 11.87 10.56 -8.55
CA PRO A 5 11.36 10.20 -7.25
C PRO A 5 11.42 8.69 -7.03
N GLU A 6 11.61 8.30 -5.78
CA GLU A 6 11.58 6.91 -5.32
C GLU A 6 10.15 6.38 -5.35
N LEU A 7 9.92 5.17 -5.82
CA LEU A 7 8.64 4.45 -5.69
C LEU A 7 8.69 3.57 -4.44
N LEU A 8 7.92 3.94 -3.42
CA LEU A 8 7.90 3.28 -2.11
C LEU A 8 6.64 2.42 -1.95
N ALA A 9 6.82 1.11 -1.82
CA ALA A 9 5.75 0.13 -1.75
C ALA A 9 5.51 -0.40 -0.32
N PRO A 10 4.26 -0.82 0.00
CA PRO A 10 3.95 -1.44 1.28
C PRO A 10 4.36 -2.93 1.31
N ALA A 11 4.87 -3.40 2.44
CA ALA A 11 5.12 -4.82 2.68
C ALA A 11 4.55 -5.27 4.03
N GLY A 12 3.55 -6.14 4.01
CA GLY A 12 2.98 -6.74 5.22
C GLY A 12 3.52 -8.14 5.54
N THR A 13 4.16 -8.80 4.58
CA THR A 13 4.81 -10.12 4.72
C THR A 13 6.02 -10.19 3.79
N MET A 14 6.90 -11.19 4.00
CA MET A 14 8.06 -11.43 3.12
C MET A 14 7.64 -11.63 1.66
N GLU A 15 6.55 -12.36 1.41
CA GLU A 15 6.02 -12.58 0.06
C GLU A 15 5.58 -11.28 -0.61
N LYS A 16 4.88 -10.39 0.14
CA LYS A 16 4.49 -9.07 -0.38
C LYS A 16 5.70 -8.17 -0.62
N LEU A 17 6.71 -8.25 0.23
CA LEU A 17 7.97 -7.55 0.07
C LEU A 17 8.65 -7.96 -1.24
N GLU A 18 8.85 -9.24 -1.44
CA GLU A 18 9.53 -9.75 -2.63
C GLU A 18 8.75 -9.41 -3.89
N ALA A 19 7.42 -9.54 -3.88
CA ALA A 19 6.57 -9.09 -4.98
C ALA A 19 6.74 -7.60 -5.25
N ALA A 20 6.67 -6.73 -4.23
CA ALA A 20 6.85 -5.29 -4.40
C ALA A 20 8.19 -4.94 -5.09
N LEU A 21 9.29 -5.55 -4.63
CA LEU A 21 10.62 -5.28 -5.17
C LEU A 21 10.78 -5.79 -6.60
N ARG A 22 10.28 -6.99 -6.90
CA ARG A 22 10.32 -7.58 -8.25
C ARG A 22 9.48 -6.81 -9.27
N TYR A 23 8.31 -6.29 -8.84
CA TYR A 23 7.41 -5.52 -9.70
C TYR A 23 7.80 -4.04 -9.85
N GLY A 24 8.93 -3.60 -9.29
CA GLY A 24 9.57 -2.34 -9.64
C GLY A 24 9.61 -1.28 -8.54
N ALA A 25 9.31 -1.60 -7.28
CA ALA A 25 9.54 -0.67 -6.18
C ALA A 25 11.03 -0.40 -5.99
N ASP A 26 11.38 0.83 -5.66
CA ASP A 26 12.76 1.25 -5.32
C ASP A 26 13.04 1.01 -3.84
N ALA A 27 12.00 1.07 -3.01
CA ALA A 27 12.04 0.80 -1.59
C ALA A 27 10.73 0.17 -1.10
N ALA A 28 10.79 -0.50 0.05
CA ALA A 28 9.60 -0.99 0.72
C ALA A 28 9.56 -0.55 2.18
N TYR A 29 8.34 -0.28 2.69
CA TYR A 29 8.14 -0.03 4.11
C TYR A 29 7.37 -1.18 4.77
N LEU A 30 7.83 -1.57 5.92
CA LEU A 30 7.29 -2.67 6.72
C LEU A 30 7.19 -2.29 8.20
N GLY A 31 6.53 -3.12 8.99
CA GLY A 31 6.44 -2.92 10.44
C GLY A 31 6.84 -4.17 11.19
N GLY A 32 7.57 -3.96 12.28
CA GLY A 32 7.83 -5.01 13.25
C GLY A 32 6.59 -5.34 14.09
N ARG A 33 6.66 -6.42 14.86
CA ARG A 33 5.62 -6.80 15.83
C ARG A 33 5.46 -5.77 16.95
N GLN A 34 6.48 -4.95 17.17
CA GLN A 34 6.50 -3.86 18.14
C GLN A 34 6.47 -2.51 17.43
N PHE A 35 5.90 -1.50 18.04
CA PHE A 35 5.91 -0.09 17.66
C PHE A 35 5.30 0.25 16.29
N GLY A 36 4.63 -0.68 15.60
CA GLY A 36 3.99 -0.45 14.30
C GLY A 36 2.48 -0.24 14.38
N LEU A 37 1.92 0.67 13.56
CA LEU A 37 0.49 1.02 13.51
C LEU A 37 -0.39 0.04 12.72
N ARG A 38 -0.05 -1.23 12.62
CA ARG A 38 -0.87 -2.24 11.91
C ARG A 38 -0.74 -3.59 12.60
N ALA A 39 -1.31 -3.72 13.80
CA ALA A 39 -1.23 -4.95 14.60
C ALA A 39 -1.70 -6.21 13.85
N PHE A 40 -2.67 -6.06 12.93
CA PHE A 40 -3.24 -7.16 12.12
C PHE A 40 -2.64 -7.27 10.72
N GLY A 41 -1.63 -6.49 10.38
CA GLY A 41 -1.11 -6.35 9.00
C GLY A 41 -0.03 -7.33 8.57
N GLY A 42 0.15 -8.45 9.26
CA GLY A 42 1.34 -9.26 9.10
C GLY A 42 2.57 -8.42 9.52
N ASN A 43 3.09 -8.62 10.71
CA ASN A 43 4.23 -7.87 11.21
C ASN A 43 5.44 -8.78 11.28
N PHE A 44 6.59 -8.23 10.94
CA PHE A 44 7.85 -8.96 10.88
C PHE A 44 8.43 -9.19 12.27
N THR A 45 8.94 -10.37 12.53
CA THR A 45 9.86 -10.62 13.63
C THR A 45 11.18 -9.90 13.38
N GLN A 46 12.04 -9.82 14.38
CA GLN A 46 13.38 -9.24 14.20
C GLN A 46 14.19 -10.02 13.15
N ASP A 47 14.13 -11.34 13.16
CA ASP A 47 14.81 -12.20 12.17
C ASP A 47 14.27 -11.97 10.76
N GLU A 48 12.94 -11.82 10.61
CA GLU A 48 12.31 -11.50 9.34
C GLU A 48 12.67 -10.09 8.85
N ILE A 49 12.82 -9.09 9.75
CA ILE A 49 13.31 -7.75 9.38
C ILE A 49 14.73 -7.84 8.84
N ALA A 50 15.63 -8.55 9.54
CA ALA A 50 16.99 -8.73 9.08
C ALA A 50 17.07 -9.49 7.74
N ALA A 51 16.20 -10.49 7.53
CA ALA A 51 16.07 -11.19 6.26
C ALA A 51 15.52 -10.28 5.14
N ALA A 52 14.52 -9.44 5.44
CA ALA A 52 13.95 -8.46 4.53
C ALA A 52 15.00 -7.45 4.05
N VAL A 53 15.81 -6.94 4.96
CA VAL A 53 16.91 -6.01 4.64
C VAL A 53 17.93 -6.68 3.71
N ARG A 54 18.39 -7.89 4.05
CA ARG A 54 19.34 -8.63 3.20
C ARG A 54 18.78 -8.90 1.81
N LEU A 55 17.50 -9.30 1.70
CA LEU A 55 16.83 -9.52 0.42
C LEU A 55 16.80 -8.25 -0.42
N ALA A 56 16.35 -7.14 0.15
CA ALA A 56 16.24 -5.87 -0.54
C ALA A 56 17.60 -5.34 -0.98
N HIS A 57 18.61 -5.36 -0.09
CA HIS A 57 19.97 -4.95 -0.41
C HIS A 57 20.60 -5.82 -1.49
N GLY A 58 20.34 -7.13 -1.51
CA GLY A 58 20.76 -8.03 -2.59
C GLY A 58 20.17 -7.66 -3.96
N MET A 59 19.06 -6.91 -3.98
CA MET A 59 18.42 -6.37 -5.18
C MET A 59 18.76 -4.88 -5.43
N GLY A 60 19.64 -4.27 -4.61
CA GLY A 60 19.95 -2.83 -4.67
C GLY A 60 18.79 -1.94 -4.24
N LYS A 61 17.88 -2.42 -3.39
CA LYS A 61 16.67 -1.75 -2.91
C LYS A 61 16.77 -1.44 -1.42
N LYS A 62 15.84 -0.61 -0.90
CA LYS A 62 15.86 -0.11 0.49
C LYS A 62 14.69 -0.63 1.31
N ILE A 63 14.90 -0.69 2.63
CA ILE A 63 13.88 -1.06 3.62
C ILE A 63 13.73 0.04 4.66
N TYR A 64 12.49 0.49 4.84
CA TYR A 64 12.11 1.44 5.88
C TYR A 64 11.20 0.77 6.90
N VAL A 65 11.55 0.88 8.18
CA VAL A 65 10.80 0.22 9.26
C VAL A 65 9.93 1.22 10.01
N THR A 66 8.64 0.92 10.15
CA THR A 66 7.71 1.80 10.87
C THR A 66 7.85 1.63 12.37
N VAL A 67 8.11 2.74 13.08
CA VAL A 67 8.14 2.91 14.53
C VAL A 67 7.21 4.10 14.86
N ASN A 68 5.98 4.04 14.35
CA ASN A 68 5.08 5.18 14.25
C ASN A 68 3.80 5.05 15.09
N VAL A 69 3.80 4.18 16.07
CA VAL A 69 2.77 4.15 17.13
C VAL A 69 2.88 5.42 17.97
N PHE A 70 1.81 5.85 18.63
CA PHE A 70 1.87 6.82 19.72
C PHE A 70 2.20 6.06 21.01
N PRO A 71 3.46 6.11 21.50
CA PRO A 71 3.90 5.31 22.62
C PRO A 71 3.40 5.89 23.94
N HIS A 72 3.11 5.03 24.89
CA HIS A 72 2.98 5.37 26.30
C HIS A 72 4.32 5.19 27.00
N ASN A 73 4.46 5.68 28.23
CA ASN A 73 5.73 5.61 28.97
C ASN A 73 6.27 4.17 29.10
N GLU A 74 5.39 3.18 29.22
CA GLU A 74 5.77 1.76 29.27
C GLU A 74 6.44 1.27 28.00
N ASP A 75 6.00 1.78 26.83
CA ASP A 75 6.56 1.43 25.54
C ASP A 75 8.00 1.95 25.38
N LEU A 76 8.31 3.09 26.01
CA LEU A 76 9.63 3.73 25.90
C LEU A 76 10.76 2.93 26.55
N VAL A 77 10.46 2.00 27.45
CA VAL A 77 11.46 1.18 28.15
C VAL A 77 12.24 0.30 27.18
N SER A 78 11.55 -0.36 26.25
CA SER A 78 12.16 -1.30 25.28
C SER A 78 12.51 -0.65 23.94
N LEU A 79 12.10 0.58 23.71
CA LEU A 79 12.29 1.28 22.44
C LEU A 79 13.77 1.49 22.06
N PRO A 80 14.70 1.88 22.98
CA PRO A 80 16.11 2.07 22.64
C PRO A 80 16.77 0.81 22.09
N ASP A 81 16.49 -0.35 22.69
CA ASP A 81 17.05 -1.64 22.25
C ASP A 81 16.53 -2.03 20.87
N TYR A 82 15.23 -1.80 20.62
CA TYR A 82 14.64 -2.04 19.31
C TYR A 82 15.25 -1.15 18.22
N LEU A 83 15.50 0.13 18.51
CA LEU A 83 16.13 1.05 17.57
C LEU A 83 17.59 0.68 17.25
N ARG A 84 18.36 0.24 18.26
CA ARG A 84 19.71 -0.30 18.06
C ARG A 84 19.68 -1.53 17.15
N PHE A 85 18.77 -2.47 17.44
CA PHE A 85 18.56 -3.64 16.59
C PHE A 85 18.27 -3.24 15.13
N LEU A 86 17.36 -2.29 14.87
CA LEU A 86 17.04 -1.86 13.50
C LEU A 86 18.26 -1.29 12.76
N LYS A 87 19.09 -0.52 13.46
CA LYS A 87 20.35 -0.03 12.92
C LYS A 87 21.33 -1.17 12.62
N GLU A 88 21.50 -2.12 13.53
CA GLU A 88 22.38 -3.27 13.37
C GLU A 88 21.91 -4.21 12.26
N ALA A 89 20.60 -4.38 12.10
CA ALA A 89 20.00 -5.13 10.99
C ALA A 89 20.18 -4.45 9.62
N GLY A 90 20.62 -3.18 9.59
CA GLY A 90 20.89 -2.44 8.38
C GLY A 90 19.63 -1.79 7.76
N ALA A 91 18.58 -1.51 8.55
CA ALA A 91 17.44 -0.75 8.05
C ALA A 91 17.89 0.61 7.50
N ASP A 92 17.39 1.00 6.32
CA ASP A 92 17.80 2.23 5.64
C ASP A 92 17.19 3.48 6.28
N ALA A 93 16.05 3.35 6.95
CA ALA A 93 15.45 4.39 7.79
C ALA A 93 14.39 3.82 8.73
N VAL A 94 14.03 4.62 9.75
CA VAL A 94 12.84 4.39 10.58
C VAL A 94 11.81 5.49 10.33
N LEU A 95 10.51 5.10 10.27
CA LEU A 95 9.40 6.06 10.18
C LEU A 95 8.82 6.30 11.57
N VAL A 96 8.91 7.52 12.07
CA VAL A 96 8.43 7.90 13.41
C VAL A 96 7.35 8.99 13.33
N ALA A 97 6.42 9.00 14.29
CA ALA A 97 5.35 9.99 14.36
C ALA A 97 5.43 10.87 15.62
N ASP A 98 6.06 10.37 16.64
CA ASP A 98 6.15 10.99 17.95
C ASP A 98 7.52 11.64 18.17
N LEU A 99 7.56 12.84 18.77
CA LEU A 99 8.80 13.56 19.00
C LEU A 99 9.70 12.85 20.02
N GLY A 100 9.14 12.21 21.04
CA GLY A 100 9.90 11.43 22.02
C GLY A 100 10.59 10.23 21.38
N VAL A 101 9.88 9.52 20.47
CA VAL A 101 10.45 8.44 19.65
C VAL A 101 11.55 8.97 18.74
N PHE A 102 11.36 10.15 18.14
CA PHE A 102 12.35 10.79 17.29
C PHE A 102 13.66 11.08 18.07
N MET A 103 13.54 11.68 19.24
CA MET A 103 14.70 11.97 20.11
C MET A 103 15.39 10.69 20.58
N CYS A 104 14.60 9.68 20.99
CA CYS A 104 15.12 8.37 21.37
C CYS A 104 15.89 7.71 20.21
N ALA A 105 15.40 7.81 18.97
CA ALA A 105 16.09 7.24 17.81
C ALA A 105 17.43 7.92 17.55
N ARG A 106 17.53 9.24 17.71
CA ARG A 106 18.78 9.98 17.59
C ARG A 106 19.82 9.57 18.64
N GLU A 107 19.37 9.30 19.86
CA GLU A 107 20.22 8.93 20.99
C GLU A 107 20.64 7.45 20.91
N ALA A 108 19.68 6.54 20.70
CA ALA A 108 19.92 5.10 20.77
C ALA A 108 20.55 4.53 19.49
N ALA A 109 20.25 5.12 18.33
CA ALA A 109 20.71 4.66 17.01
C ALA A 109 21.29 5.83 16.16
N PRO A 110 22.34 6.52 16.65
CA PRO A 110 22.89 7.68 15.94
C PRO A 110 23.34 7.29 14.52
N GLY A 111 22.97 8.11 13.54
CA GLY A 111 23.25 7.88 12.11
C GLY A 111 22.22 7.00 11.38
N LEU A 112 21.25 6.38 12.07
CA LEU A 112 20.09 5.77 11.42
C LEU A 112 19.18 6.90 10.88
N PRO A 113 18.89 6.97 9.56
CA PRO A 113 18.01 7.99 9.01
C PRO A 113 16.60 7.92 9.59
N ILE A 114 16.01 9.09 9.88
CA ILE A 114 14.67 9.18 10.45
C ILE A 114 13.76 9.87 9.45
N HIS A 115 12.70 9.18 9.05
CA HIS A 115 11.60 9.70 8.26
C HIS A 115 10.43 10.05 9.18
N VAL A 116 9.93 11.28 9.10
CA VAL A 116 8.76 11.69 9.88
C VAL A 116 7.50 11.20 9.21
N SER A 117 6.74 10.37 9.90
CA SER A 117 5.52 9.73 9.38
C SER A 117 4.40 10.76 9.13
N THR A 118 3.51 10.43 8.20
CA THR A 118 2.24 11.17 7.99
C THR A 118 1.39 11.27 9.26
N GLN A 119 1.58 10.38 10.22
CA GLN A 119 0.92 10.39 11.53
C GLN A 119 1.30 11.61 12.40
N ALA A 120 2.39 12.29 12.07
CA ALA A 120 2.75 13.57 12.70
C ALA A 120 1.94 14.76 12.14
N ASN A 121 1.06 14.54 11.15
CA ASN A 121 0.18 15.56 10.54
C ASN A 121 0.95 16.78 9.99
N ASN A 122 1.90 16.53 9.09
CA ASN A 122 2.74 17.54 8.48
C ASN A 122 1.94 18.27 7.37
N VAL A 123 1.27 19.36 7.73
CA VAL A 123 0.33 20.11 6.87
C VAL A 123 0.81 21.53 6.52
N ASN A 124 2.01 21.93 6.95
CA ASN A 124 2.53 23.25 6.66
C ASN A 124 4.07 23.29 6.67
N TRP A 125 4.63 24.26 5.96
CA TRP A 125 6.06 24.39 5.80
C TRP A 125 6.84 24.69 7.11
N ARG A 126 6.21 25.33 8.12
CA ARG A 126 6.88 25.59 9.40
C ARG A 126 7.12 24.30 10.18
N THR A 127 6.14 23.39 10.20
CA THR A 127 6.30 22.07 10.82
C THR A 127 7.38 21.25 10.09
N VAL A 128 7.38 21.26 8.75
CA VAL A 128 8.37 20.55 7.96
C VAL A 128 9.77 21.11 8.18
N ARG A 129 9.91 22.45 8.27
CA ARG A 129 11.19 23.09 8.60
C ARG A 129 11.67 22.73 10.00
N ALA A 130 10.80 22.69 10.99
CA ALA A 130 11.18 22.26 12.34
C ALA A 130 11.73 20.83 12.37
N TRP A 131 11.13 19.91 11.61
CA TRP A 131 11.68 18.56 11.44
C TRP A 131 13.04 18.56 10.73
N GLN A 132 13.22 19.40 9.71
CA GLN A 132 14.52 19.59 9.06
C GLN A 132 15.58 20.12 10.04
N GLU A 133 15.27 21.08 10.88
CA GLU A 133 16.16 21.62 11.92
C GLU A 133 16.53 20.55 12.96
N LEU A 134 15.62 19.62 13.24
CA LEU A 134 15.88 18.43 14.06
C LEU A 134 16.67 17.33 13.33
N SER A 135 17.06 17.56 12.06
CA SER A 135 17.80 16.62 11.21
C SER A 135 16.99 15.39 10.79
N ALA A 136 15.69 15.52 10.57
CA ALA A 136 14.92 14.51 9.87
C ALA A 136 15.47 14.36 8.43
N ALA A 137 15.61 13.13 7.96
CA ALA A 137 16.07 12.85 6.60
C ALA A 137 14.95 13.03 5.57
N ARG A 138 13.71 12.74 5.96
CA ARG A 138 12.53 12.84 5.09
C ARG A 138 11.28 13.16 5.92
N VAL A 139 10.34 13.87 5.32
CA VAL A 139 9.02 14.16 5.91
C VAL A 139 7.92 13.62 5.00
N VAL A 140 7.10 12.70 5.54
CA VAL A 140 5.89 12.22 4.86
C VAL A 140 4.78 13.24 5.08
N LEU A 141 4.32 13.84 4.01
CA LEU A 141 3.28 14.86 4.04
C LEU A 141 1.91 14.26 4.38
N ALA A 142 1.04 15.06 4.94
CA ALA A 142 -0.36 14.68 5.13
C ALA A 142 -1.07 14.60 3.78
N ARG A 143 -2.09 13.74 3.68
CA ARG A 143 -2.87 13.54 2.43
C ARG A 143 -3.86 14.66 2.17
N GLU A 144 -4.05 15.52 3.14
CA GLU A 144 -4.98 16.65 3.16
C GLU A 144 -4.40 17.92 2.52
N LEU A 145 -3.20 17.82 1.92
CA LEU A 145 -2.53 18.93 1.24
C LEU A 145 -2.87 18.97 -0.25
N SER A 146 -3.09 20.19 -0.74
CA SER A 146 -3.18 20.49 -2.17
C SER A 146 -1.79 20.57 -2.82
N ALA A 147 -1.74 20.45 -4.15
CA ALA A 147 -0.51 20.64 -4.92
C ALA A 147 0.13 22.01 -4.69
N ALA A 148 -0.67 23.05 -4.49
CA ALA A 148 -0.18 24.40 -4.19
C ALA A 148 0.56 24.44 -2.84
N GLU A 149 -0.03 23.88 -1.79
CA GLU A 149 0.58 23.81 -0.46
C GLU A 149 1.84 22.94 -0.44
N ILE A 150 1.86 21.84 -1.21
CA ILE A 150 3.06 21.00 -1.35
C ILE A 150 4.21 21.79 -1.99
N ARG A 151 3.93 22.59 -3.04
CA ARG A 151 4.93 23.47 -3.67
C ARG A 151 5.45 24.54 -2.69
N GLU A 152 4.58 25.13 -1.88
CA GLU A 152 4.98 26.07 -0.83
C GLU A 152 5.91 25.43 0.19
N ILE A 153 5.60 24.20 0.64
CA ILE A 153 6.46 23.44 1.54
C ILE A 153 7.80 23.15 0.87
N ARG A 154 7.81 22.68 -0.38
CA ARG A 154 9.05 22.42 -1.13
C ARG A 154 9.92 23.68 -1.29
N TRP A 155 9.30 24.81 -1.59
CA TRP A 155 10.03 26.07 -1.72
C TRP A 155 10.66 26.53 -0.39
N ALA A 156 10.04 26.24 0.73
CA ALA A 156 10.48 26.66 2.05
C ALA A 156 11.48 25.68 2.73
N THR A 157 11.71 24.48 2.19
CA THR A 157 12.49 23.41 2.85
C THR A 157 13.28 22.58 1.86
N ASP A 158 14.45 22.08 2.29
CA ASP A 158 15.32 21.21 1.47
C ASP A 158 15.25 19.72 1.89
N VAL A 159 14.56 19.40 2.99
CA VAL A 159 14.37 18.03 3.46
C VAL A 159 13.62 17.18 2.41
N GLU A 160 13.93 15.90 2.29
CA GLU A 160 13.17 15.04 1.38
C GLU A 160 11.68 14.99 1.74
N LEU A 161 10.83 15.13 0.71
CA LEU A 161 9.37 15.09 0.84
C LEU A 161 8.82 13.80 0.25
N GLU A 162 7.95 13.12 1.01
CA GLU A 162 7.26 11.91 0.59
C GLU A 162 5.75 12.16 0.54
N LEU A 163 5.08 11.75 -0.54
CA LEU A 163 3.65 11.92 -0.73
C LEU A 163 2.97 10.56 -0.98
N PHE A 164 1.83 10.33 -0.34
CA PHE A 164 0.96 9.23 -0.74
C PHE A 164 0.30 9.50 -2.09
N VAL A 165 0.42 8.55 -3.02
CA VAL A 165 -0.12 8.67 -4.38
C VAL A 165 -1.21 7.64 -4.68
N HIS A 166 -1.35 6.60 -3.86
CA HIS A 166 -2.33 5.54 -4.08
C HIS A 166 -2.81 4.89 -2.78
N GLY A 167 -4.07 4.45 -2.80
CA GLY A 167 -4.67 3.58 -1.79
C GLY A 167 -5.64 4.28 -0.85
N ALA A 168 -5.98 3.62 0.23
CA ALA A 168 -7.09 4.01 1.10
C ALA A 168 -6.90 5.38 1.77
N MET A 169 -7.91 6.25 1.66
CA MET A 169 -8.01 7.50 2.43
C MET A 169 -8.58 7.25 3.83
N CYS A 170 -8.21 8.08 4.80
CA CYS A 170 -8.78 8.09 6.13
C CYS A 170 -9.89 9.15 6.24
N ILE A 171 -10.92 8.90 7.09
CA ILE A 171 -12.00 9.86 7.35
C ILE A 171 -11.52 11.10 8.12
N SER A 172 -10.44 10.98 8.86
CA SER A 172 -9.83 12.07 9.62
C SER A 172 -8.35 12.12 9.36
N TYR A 173 -7.70 13.17 9.84
CA TYR A 173 -6.24 13.23 9.81
C TYR A 173 -5.64 11.93 10.30
N SER A 174 -4.69 11.41 9.57
CA SER A 174 -4.10 10.09 9.81
C SER A 174 -3.63 9.94 11.26
N GLY A 175 -4.08 8.85 11.94
CA GLY A 175 -3.75 8.55 13.32
C GLY A 175 -4.47 9.39 14.39
N ARG A 176 -5.47 10.20 14.05
CA ARG A 176 -6.21 11.05 15.00
C ARG A 176 -7.66 10.63 15.21
N CYS A 177 -8.06 9.48 14.66
CA CYS A 177 -9.43 8.99 14.72
C CYS A 177 -9.67 8.13 15.97
N LEU A 178 -10.73 8.42 16.71
CA LEU A 178 -11.20 7.66 17.90
C LEU A 178 -12.38 6.74 17.61
N LEU A 179 -12.96 6.75 16.40
CA LEU A 179 -14.18 5.98 16.09
C LEU A 179 -14.00 4.47 16.34
N SER A 180 -12.84 3.92 16.00
CA SER A 180 -12.57 2.50 16.23
C SER A 180 -12.57 2.15 17.72
N SER A 181 -11.94 2.98 18.56
CA SER A 181 -11.94 2.80 20.02
C SER A 181 -13.35 2.94 20.56
N TYR A 182 -14.10 3.93 20.10
CA TYR A 182 -15.46 4.19 20.58
C TYR A 182 -16.41 3.04 20.26
N PHE A 183 -16.42 2.56 19.00
CA PHE A 183 -17.37 1.52 18.57
C PHE A 183 -16.96 0.09 18.94
N THR A 184 -15.67 -0.19 19.10
CA THR A 184 -15.18 -1.58 19.20
C THR A 184 -14.18 -1.82 20.33
N GLY A 185 -13.80 -0.79 21.08
CA GLY A 185 -12.71 -0.87 22.05
C GLY A 185 -11.31 -1.07 21.44
N ARG A 186 -11.20 -1.06 20.09
CA ARG A 186 -9.95 -1.27 19.37
C ARG A 186 -9.29 0.07 19.04
N ASP A 187 -8.10 0.30 19.61
CA ASP A 187 -7.40 1.56 19.44
C ASP A 187 -6.75 1.68 18.04
N ALA A 188 -7.30 2.58 17.22
CA ALA A 188 -6.78 2.89 15.90
C ALA A 188 -5.38 3.54 15.96
N ASN A 189 -5.11 4.30 17.02
CA ASN A 189 -3.86 5.02 17.20
C ASN A 189 -2.72 4.11 17.70
N ARG A 190 -3.07 2.89 18.10
CA ARG A 190 -2.13 1.81 18.47
C ARG A 190 -2.18 0.64 17.46
N GLY A 191 -2.66 0.87 16.26
CA GLY A 191 -2.60 -0.10 15.15
C GLY A 191 -3.77 -1.05 15.02
N SER A 192 -4.79 -0.97 15.89
CA SER A 192 -5.92 -1.90 15.92
C SER A 192 -7.19 -1.36 15.25
N CYS A 193 -7.05 -0.47 14.26
CA CYS A 193 -8.18 0.16 13.58
C CYS A 193 -9.14 -0.87 12.98
N ALA A 194 -10.42 -0.83 13.42
CA ALA A 194 -11.50 -1.66 12.90
C ALA A 194 -12.08 -1.15 11.58
N GLN A 195 -11.59 0.00 11.09
CA GLN A 195 -12.12 0.68 9.90
C GLN A 195 -13.62 1.01 10.03
N SER A 196 -14.06 1.36 11.21
CA SER A 196 -15.47 1.66 11.52
C SER A 196 -16.05 2.79 10.65
N CYS A 197 -15.23 3.74 10.20
CA CYS A 197 -15.64 4.78 9.24
C CYS A 197 -16.13 4.24 7.87
N ARG A 198 -15.97 2.95 7.63
CA ARG A 198 -16.37 2.27 6.38
C ARG A 198 -17.62 1.40 6.53
N TRP A 199 -18.22 1.37 7.71
CA TRP A 199 -19.47 0.68 7.95
C TRP A 199 -20.64 1.55 7.51
N LYS A 200 -21.78 0.94 7.20
CA LYS A 200 -23.03 1.66 7.00
C LYS A 200 -23.58 2.14 8.35
N TYR A 201 -23.92 3.40 8.42
CA TYR A 201 -24.55 4.00 9.58
C TYR A 201 -25.84 4.71 9.17
N ALA A 202 -26.78 4.79 10.12
CA ALA A 202 -27.89 5.70 10.07
C ALA A 202 -28.00 6.38 11.45
N LEU A 203 -28.35 7.64 11.46
CA LEU A 203 -28.77 8.32 12.70
C LEU A 203 -30.20 7.93 13.02
N VAL A 204 -30.42 7.62 14.26
CA VAL A 204 -31.75 7.42 14.82
C VAL A 204 -31.96 8.46 15.92
N GLU A 205 -32.98 9.26 15.81
CA GLU A 205 -33.37 10.18 16.87
C GLU A 205 -34.20 9.41 17.93
N GLU A 206 -33.82 9.54 19.20
CA GLU A 206 -34.45 8.80 20.29
C GLU A 206 -35.96 9.04 20.39
N SER A 207 -36.43 10.26 20.06
CA SER A 207 -37.85 10.63 20.04
C SER A 207 -38.63 10.10 18.83
N ARG A 208 -37.96 9.51 17.83
CA ARG A 208 -38.52 8.97 16.58
C ARG A 208 -37.97 7.57 16.27
N PRO A 209 -38.27 6.59 17.11
CA PRO A 209 -37.78 5.22 16.91
C PRO A 209 -38.34 4.64 15.60
N GLY A 210 -37.45 4.09 14.77
CA GLY A 210 -37.79 3.48 13.48
C GLY A 210 -37.61 4.38 12.27
N GLU A 211 -37.29 5.67 12.45
CA GLU A 211 -36.85 6.55 11.38
C GLU A 211 -35.31 6.55 11.30
N TYR A 212 -34.77 6.15 10.13
CA TYR A 212 -33.36 6.08 9.88
C TYR A 212 -32.94 7.22 8.96
N TYR A 213 -32.12 8.12 9.47
CA TYR A 213 -31.58 9.22 8.69
C TYR A 213 -30.20 8.81 8.14
N PRO A 214 -30.06 8.63 6.81
CA PRO A 214 -28.75 8.35 6.23
C PRO A 214 -27.80 9.51 6.53
N ILE A 215 -26.59 9.19 6.95
CA ILE A 215 -25.57 10.20 7.20
C ILE A 215 -25.00 10.62 5.84
N ALA A 216 -25.22 11.89 5.47
CA ALA A 216 -24.71 12.51 4.26
C ALA A 216 -24.05 13.86 4.59
N GLU A 217 -23.04 14.28 3.85
CA GLU A 217 -22.35 15.57 4.06
C GLU A 217 -23.08 16.71 3.34
N ASP A 218 -23.14 17.85 3.98
CA ASP A 218 -23.47 19.13 3.37
C ASP A 218 -22.40 20.19 3.73
N GLU A 219 -22.56 21.42 3.27
CA GLU A 219 -21.59 22.51 3.46
C GLU A 219 -21.26 22.86 4.93
N ARG A 220 -21.82 22.15 5.91
CA ARG A 220 -21.81 22.50 7.34
C ARG A 220 -21.26 21.47 8.30
N GLY A 221 -20.91 20.22 7.85
CA GLY A 221 -20.42 19.21 8.78
C GLY A 221 -19.96 17.88 8.20
N THR A 222 -19.13 17.20 8.97
CA THR A 222 -18.49 15.94 8.59
C THR A 222 -19.36 14.76 8.93
N TYR A 223 -19.49 13.86 8.01
CA TYR A 223 -20.27 12.62 8.11
C TYR A 223 -19.35 11.40 8.13
N ILE A 224 -19.76 10.35 8.84
CA ILE A 224 -19.02 9.08 8.84
C ILE A 224 -19.30 8.38 7.53
N MET A 225 -18.42 8.54 6.54
CA MET A 225 -18.66 8.07 5.19
C MET A 225 -17.50 7.27 4.63
N ASN A 226 -17.83 6.45 3.62
CA ASN A 226 -16.94 5.55 2.94
C ASN A 226 -16.11 6.31 1.89
N SER A 227 -14.95 6.83 2.27
CA SER A 227 -14.07 7.56 1.36
C SER A 227 -13.64 6.69 0.18
N LYS A 228 -13.57 7.28 -1.02
CA LYS A 228 -12.93 6.71 -2.19
C LYS A 228 -11.44 6.46 -1.93
N ASP A 229 -10.82 5.60 -2.73
CA ASP A 229 -9.38 5.35 -2.65
C ASP A 229 -8.62 6.41 -3.47
N LEU A 230 -7.48 6.89 -2.95
CA LEU A 230 -6.62 7.83 -3.66
C LEU A 230 -5.99 7.17 -4.88
N CYS A 231 -5.96 7.87 -6.03
CA CYS A 231 -5.19 7.51 -7.21
C CYS A 231 -4.69 8.76 -7.93
N LEU A 232 -3.39 9.03 -7.85
CA LEU A 232 -2.72 10.12 -8.53
C LEU A 232 -1.91 9.67 -9.75
N LEU A 233 -2.07 8.41 -10.20
CA LEU A 233 -1.37 7.90 -11.38
C LEU A 233 -1.60 8.77 -12.63
N PRO A 234 -2.82 9.27 -12.92
CA PRO A 234 -3.07 10.12 -14.08
C PRO A 234 -2.37 11.49 -14.03
N TYR A 235 -1.88 11.89 -12.87
CA TYR A 235 -1.35 13.23 -12.60
C TYR A 235 0.09 13.17 -12.06
N LEU A 236 0.86 12.13 -12.45
CA LEU A 236 2.23 11.93 -11.95
C LEU A 236 3.17 13.08 -12.34
N ASP A 237 2.99 13.67 -13.50
CA ASP A 237 3.75 14.83 -13.94
C ASP A 237 3.53 16.05 -13.02
N GLU A 238 2.28 16.30 -12.62
CA GLU A 238 1.95 17.37 -11.66
C GLU A 238 2.48 17.07 -10.25
N VAL A 239 2.41 15.78 -9.82
CA VAL A 239 2.97 15.33 -8.55
C VAL A 239 4.49 15.52 -8.52
N ILE A 240 5.19 15.13 -9.59
CA ILE A 240 6.64 15.30 -9.70
C ILE A 240 7.01 16.79 -9.77
N ALA A 241 6.20 17.62 -10.47
CA ALA A 241 6.40 19.05 -10.54
C ALA A 241 6.23 19.77 -9.17
N CYS A 242 5.59 19.12 -8.18
CA CYS A 242 5.58 19.63 -6.80
C CYS A 242 6.93 19.45 -6.08
N GLY A 243 7.90 18.73 -6.67
CA GLY A 243 9.24 18.54 -6.11
C GLY A 243 9.30 17.51 -5.00
N VAL A 244 8.45 16.49 -5.03
CA VAL A 244 8.49 15.37 -4.07
C VAL A 244 9.60 14.38 -4.43
N ASP A 245 10.24 13.80 -3.42
CA ASP A 245 11.38 12.89 -3.56
C ASP A 245 10.95 11.42 -3.49
N SER A 246 9.76 11.10 -2.95
CA SER A 246 9.24 9.74 -2.82
C SER A 246 7.73 9.68 -3.02
N LEU A 247 7.30 8.69 -3.81
CA LEU A 247 5.91 8.37 -4.13
C LEU A 247 5.49 7.12 -3.36
N LYS A 248 4.60 7.26 -2.38
CA LYS A 248 4.22 6.19 -1.46
C LYS A 248 2.88 5.57 -1.82
N ILE A 249 2.87 4.25 -1.90
CA ILE A 249 1.66 3.44 -2.09
C ILE A 249 1.18 2.94 -0.72
N GLU A 250 -0.10 3.13 -0.39
CA GLU A 250 -0.75 2.51 0.78
C GLU A 250 -1.31 1.13 0.40
N GLY A 251 -1.18 0.15 1.30
CA GLY A 251 -1.71 -1.19 1.03
C GLY A 251 -1.10 -2.31 1.86
N ARG A 252 -0.51 -2.06 3.04
CA ARG A 252 0.10 -3.10 3.89
C ARG A 252 -0.82 -4.28 4.18
N MET A 253 -2.13 -4.04 4.30
CA MET A 253 -3.16 -5.06 4.55
C MET A 253 -3.65 -5.76 3.28
N LYS A 254 -3.32 -5.23 2.11
CA LYS A 254 -3.79 -5.74 0.82
C LYS A 254 -3.08 -7.03 0.41
N SER A 255 -3.61 -7.73 -0.62
CA SER A 255 -3.04 -8.97 -1.15
C SER A 255 -1.71 -8.78 -1.89
N VAL A 256 -0.98 -9.86 -2.15
CA VAL A 256 0.21 -9.87 -3.03
C VAL A 256 -0.16 -9.38 -4.43
N HIS A 257 -1.31 -9.82 -4.96
CA HIS A 257 -1.83 -9.36 -6.26
C HIS A 257 -2.01 -7.84 -6.31
N TYR A 258 -2.61 -7.24 -5.27
CA TYR A 258 -2.73 -5.78 -5.18
C TYR A 258 -1.37 -5.08 -5.21
N VAL A 259 -0.42 -5.55 -4.39
CA VAL A 259 0.90 -4.93 -4.32
C VAL A 259 1.61 -4.99 -5.67
N ALA A 260 1.61 -6.16 -6.31
CA ALA A 260 2.22 -6.37 -7.61
C ALA A 260 1.61 -5.49 -8.70
N SER A 261 0.28 -5.49 -8.82
CA SER A 261 -0.44 -4.71 -9.86
C SER A 261 -0.24 -3.22 -9.68
N VAL A 262 -0.42 -2.70 -8.47
CA VAL A 262 -0.28 -1.26 -8.21
C VAL A 262 1.17 -0.81 -8.41
N VAL A 263 2.14 -1.56 -7.88
CA VAL A 263 3.56 -1.21 -8.04
C VAL A 263 3.98 -1.21 -9.51
N LYS A 264 3.59 -2.24 -10.29
CA LYS A 264 3.94 -2.30 -11.71
C LYS A 264 3.29 -1.16 -12.49
N ALA A 265 2.00 -0.87 -12.25
CA ALA A 265 1.32 0.24 -12.92
C ALA A 265 2.01 1.58 -12.63
N TYR A 266 2.32 1.88 -11.36
CA TYR A 266 3.04 3.10 -10.98
C TYR A 266 4.49 3.12 -11.50
N ARG A 267 5.19 1.98 -11.55
CA ARG A 267 6.55 1.91 -12.10
C ARG A 267 6.53 2.24 -13.58
N THR A 268 5.64 1.62 -14.35
CA THR A 268 5.50 1.86 -15.78
C THR A 268 5.12 3.32 -16.07
N ALA A 269 4.12 3.84 -15.36
CA ALA A 269 3.68 5.21 -15.51
C ALA A 269 4.76 6.24 -15.12
N LEU A 270 5.51 5.97 -14.04
CA LEU A 270 6.60 6.84 -13.61
C LEU A 270 7.77 6.85 -14.61
N ASP A 271 8.13 5.71 -15.17
CA ASP A 271 9.19 5.62 -16.17
C ASP A 271 8.78 6.34 -17.47
N ALA A 272 7.53 6.19 -17.91
CA ALA A 272 6.98 6.95 -19.03
C ALA A 272 6.96 8.45 -18.75
N CYS A 273 6.47 8.87 -17.58
CA CYS A 273 6.43 10.28 -17.19
C CYS A 273 7.82 10.95 -17.16
N LEU A 274 8.87 10.21 -16.86
CA LEU A 274 10.25 10.72 -16.85
C LEU A 274 10.92 10.70 -18.22
N SER A 275 10.46 9.87 -19.16
CA SER A 275 11.05 9.73 -20.50
C SER A 275 10.29 10.45 -21.59
N GLU A 276 8.99 10.69 -21.42
CA GLU A 276 8.08 11.22 -22.44
C GLU A 276 7.46 12.54 -22.00
N HIS A 277 7.47 13.54 -22.89
CA HIS A 277 6.82 14.82 -22.66
C HIS A 277 6.02 15.26 -23.90
N PRO A 278 4.74 15.64 -23.76
CA PRO A 278 3.95 15.64 -22.51
C PRO A 278 3.63 14.22 -22.00
N TYR A 279 3.36 14.10 -20.69
CA TYR A 279 2.95 12.85 -20.08
C TYR A 279 1.58 12.42 -20.59
N HIS A 280 1.49 11.19 -21.10
CA HIS A 280 0.25 10.59 -21.56
C HIS A 280 -0.08 9.36 -20.72
N VAL A 281 -1.31 9.30 -20.22
CA VAL A 281 -1.79 8.18 -19.42
C VAL A 281 -2.33 7.09 -20.35
N GLU A 282 -1.73 5.91 -20.28
CA GLU A 282 -2.22 4.74 -21.00
C GLU A 282 -3.42 4.13 -20.26
N THR A 283 -4.50 3.86 -21.01
CA THR A 283 -5.71 3.22 -20.46
C THR A 283 -5.40 1.89 -19.78
N SER A 284 -4.45 1.14 -20.32
CA SER A 284 -3.99 -0.15 -19.78
C SER A 284 -3.47 -0.07 -18.34
N TRP A 285 -2.88 1.05 -17.93
CA TRP A 285 -2.41 1.23 -16.54
C TRP A 285 -3.57 1.38 -15.56
N LEU A 286 -4.63 2.10 -15.97
CA LEU A 286 -5.85 2.25 -15.17
C LEU A 286 -6.65 0.95 -15.12
N GLU A 287 -6.72 0.22 -16.23
CA GLU A 287 -7.32 -1.11 -16.30
C GLU A 287 -6.59 -2.07 -15.34
N GLU A 288 -5.25 -1.99 -15.27
CA GLU A 288 -4.47 -2.81 -14.35
C GLU A 288 -4.82 -2.50 -12.88
N LEU A 289 -4.99 -1.22 -12.52
CA LEU A 289 -5.43 -0.83 -11.17
C LEU A 289 -6.85 -1.32 -10.84
N ASN A 290 -7.72 -1.46 -11.84
CA ASN A 290 -9.08 -1.98 -11.65
C ASN A 290 -9.15 -3.50 -11.46
N LYS A 291 -8.08 -4.24 -11.79
CA LYS A 291 -8.02 -5.70 -11.60
C LYS A 291 -7.95 -6.12 -10.14
N VAL A 292 -7.51 -5.24 -9.25
CA VAL A 292 -7.32 -5.53 -7.84
C VAL A 292 -8.39 -4.87 -6.97
N SER A 293 -8.59 -5.38 -5.77
CA SER A 293 -9.62 -4.88 -4.84
C SER A 293 -9.39 -3.42 -4.44
N HIS A 294 -10.21 -2.54 -4.93
CA HIS A 294 -10.19 -1.10 -4.67
C HIS A 294 -11.62 -0.58 -4.47
N ARG A 295 -11.74 0.67 -4.05
CA ARG A 295 -12.95 1.50 -4.16
C ARG A 295 -12.82 2.42 -5.35
N ALA A 296 -13.92 3.06 -5.76
CA ALA A 296 -13.85 4.14 -6.74
C ALA A 296 -12.72 5.11 -6.40
N TYR A 297 -12.00 5.58 -7.41
CA TYR A 297 -10.83 6.42 -7.23
C TYR A 297 -11.19 7.90 -7.12
N THR A 298 -10.36 8.64 -6.38
CA THR A 298 -10.37 10.11 -6.23
C THR A 298 -8.96 10.65 -6.24
N THR A 299 -8.80 11.91 -6.56
CA THR A 299 -7.54 12.65 -6.38
C THR A 299 -7.36 13.17 -4.95
N GLY A 300 -8.32 12.90 -4.05
CA GLY A 300 -8.31 13.42 -2.69
C GLY A 300 -8.23 14.96 -2.67
N PHE A 301 -7.35 15.49 -1.85
CA PHE A 301 -7.15 16.93 -1.69
C PHE A 301 -6.15 17.54 -2.69
N PHE A 302 -5.56 16.75 -3.58
CA PHE A 302 -4.45 17.22 -4.42
C PHE A 302 -4.82 18.43 -5.29
N PHE A 303 -6.04 18.48 -5.81
CA PHE A 303 -6.54 19.62 -6.59
C PHE A 303 -7.38 20.62 -5.78
N GLY A 304 -7.53 20.43 -4.48
CA GLY A 304 -8.28 21.30 -3.60
C GLY A 304 -9.12 20.55 -2.56
N LYS A 305 -10.12 21.21 -2.01
CA LYS A 305 -11.00 20.60 -1.00
C LYS A 305 -11.82 19.47 -1.61
N THR A 306 -11.91 18.36 -0.89
CA THR A 306 -12.82 17.27 -1.23
C THR A 306 -14.28 17.71 -1.15
N THR A 307 -15.12 17.10 -1.98
CA THR A 307 -16.56 17.34 -2.05
C THR A 307 -17.35 16.07 -1.71
N ALA A 308 -18.66 16.16 -1.71
CA ALA A 308 -19.55 15.01 -1.59
C ALA A 308 -19.25 13.92 -2.64
N GLU A 309 -18.75 14.29 -3.83
CA GLU A 309 -18.40 13.37 -4.91
C GLU A 309 -17.19 12.48 -4.59
N ASP A 310 -16.35 12.85 -3.63
CA ASP A 310 -15.20 12.07 -3.17
C ASP A 310 -15.57 10.95 -2.17
N GLN A 311 -16.85 10.79 -1.88
CA GLN A 311 -17.40 9.80 -1.00
C GLN A 311 -18.27 8.77 -1.76
N ILE A 312 -18.43 7.58 -1.18
CA ILE A 312 -19.26 6.51 -1.75
C ILE A 312 -20.53 6.37 -0.90
N TYR A 313 -21.68 6.72 -1.47
CA TYR A 313 -22.97 6.70 -0.75
C TYR A 313 -23.75 5.39 -0.95
N GLY A 314 -23.58 4.71 -2.08
CA GLY A 314 -24.43 3.60 -2.48
C GLY A 314 -23.99 2.23 -1.98
N SER A 315 -22.70 2.02 -1.71
CA SER A 315 -22.17 0.69 -1.40
C SER A 315 -20.86 0.78 -0.62
N SER A 316 -20.65 -0.14 0.32
CA SER A 316 -19.36 -0.30 0.99
C SER A 316 -18.48 -1.36 0.31
N SER A 317 -18.93 -1.90 -0.84
CA SER A 317 -18.26 -3.00 -1.54
C SER A 317 -17.01 -2.53 -2.25
N TYR A 318 -16.00 -3.38 -2.23
CA TYR A 318 -14.83 -3.26 -3.10
C TYR A 318 -15.17 -3.75 -4.50
N GLU A 319 -14.61 -3.10 -5.49
CA GLU A 319 -14.66 -3.49 -6.89
C GLU A 319 -13.36 -4.22 -7.26
N GLN A 320 -13.46 -5.21 -8.11
CA GLN A 320 -12.32 -5.86 -8.75
C GLN A 320 -12.78 -6.59 -10.00
N THR A 321 -11.96 -6.62 -11.03
CA THR A 321 -12.28 -7.29 -12.31
C THR A 321 -11.47 -8.56 -12.52
N SER A 322 -10.55 -8.89 -11.60
CA SER A 322 -9.71 -10.09 -11.72
C SER A 322 -9.53 -10.80 -10.39
N GLU A 323 -9.48 -12.11 -10.43
CA GLU A 323 -9.28 -12.97 -9.27
C GLU A 323 -7.87 -13.57 -9.28
N PHE A 324 -7.19 -13.51 -8.15
CA PHE A 324 -5.87 -14.10 -7.95
C PHE A 324 -5.98 -15.61 -7.77
N VAL A 325 -5.48 -16.39 -8.72
CA VAL A 325 -5.64 -17.86 -8.71
C VAL A 325 -4.37 -18.64 -8.41
N GLY A 326 -3.18 -18.06 -8.63
CA GLY A 326 -1.94 -18.74 -8.31
C GLY A 326 -0.70 -17.86 -8.40
N LEU A 327 0.38 -18.32 -7.79
CA LEU A 327 1.69 -17.68 -7.79
C LEU A 327 2.74 -18.65 -8.31
N VAL A 328 3.47 -18.24 -9.35
CA VAL A 328 4.61 -19.02 -9.87
C VAL A 328 5.73 -19.04 -8.83
N ARG A 329 6.11 -20.24 -8.40
CA ARG A 329 7.24 -20.44 -7.49
C ARG A 329 8.53 -20.75 -8.25
N ALA A 330 8.42 -21.56 -9.30
CA ALA A 330 9.54 -21.92 -10.17
C ALA A 330 9.07 -22.16 -11.60
N TYR A 331 9.96 -22.07 -12.55
CA TYR A 331 9.75 -22.43 -13.95
C TYR A 331 10.93 -23.24 -14.47
N ASP A 332 10.64 -24.37 -15.07
CA ASP A 332 11.63 -25.22 -15.75
C ASP A 332 11.61 -24.94 -17.25
N ALA A 333 12.66 -24.29 -17.74
CA ALA A 333 12.79 -23.94 -19.15
C ALA A 333 12.96 -25.15 -20.09
N VAL A 334 13.35 -26.32 -19.57
CA VAL A 334 13.53 -27.55 -20.37
C VAL A 334 12.19 -28.21 -20.64
N THR A 335 11.34 -28.31 -19.63
CA THR A 335 10.02 -28.97 -19.72
C THR A 335 8.90 -28.01 -20.07
N GLY A 336 9.09 -26.70 -19.88
CA GLY A 336 8.05 -25.69 -20.01
C GLY A 336 7.03 -25.72 -18.86
N LEU A 337 7.36 -26.39 -17.74
CA LEU A 337 6.48 -26.52 -16.59
C LEU A 337 6.75 -25.41 -15.56
N ALA A 338 5.69 -24.77 -15.11
CA ALA A 338 5.72 -23.90 -13.94
C ALA A 338 5.20 -24.63 -12.71
N GLU A 339 5.91 -24.51 -11.60
CA GLU A 339 5.41 -24.83 -10.29
C GLU A 339 4.62 -23.65 -9.74
N VAL A 340 3.35 -23.86 -9.46
CA VAL A 340 2.41 -22.83 -9.06
C VAL A 340 1.79 -23.16 -7.72
N GLU A 341 1.85 -22.22 -6.79
CA GLU A 341 1.09 -22.28 -5.55
C GLU A 341 -0.30 -21.70 -5.77
N GLN A 342 -1.30 -22.55 -5.61
CA GLN A 342 -2.70 -22.21 -5.77
C GLN A 342 -3.14 -21.17 -4.71
N ARG A 343 -3.88 -20.15 -5.13
CA ARG A 343 -4.45 -19.10 -4.26
C ARG A 343 -5.96 -19.06 -4.30
N ASN A 344 -6.53 -19.58 -5.36
CA ASN A 344 -7.95 -19.80 -5.51
C ASN A 344 -8.17 -21.03 -6.39
N HIS A 345 -9.39 -21.56 -6.35
CA HIS A 345 -9.76 -22.77 -7.09
C HIS A 345 -9.38 -22.66 -8.58
N MET A 346 -8.55 -23.59 -9.08
CA MET A 346 -8.13 -23.69 -10.47
C MET A 346 -8.72 -24.96 -11.10
N ARG A 347 -9.06 -24.89 -12.40
CA ARG A 347 -9.53 -26.03 -13.20
C ARG A 347 -8.92 -26.02 -14.59
N VAL A 348 -8.69 -27.20 -15.13
CA VAL A 348 -8.38 -27.39 -16.53
C VAL A 348 -9.52 -26.83 -17.39
N GLY A 349 -9.19 -26.21 -18.52
CA GLY A 349 -10.12 -25.52 -19.42
C GLY A 349 -10.38 -24.03 -19.08
N GLN A 350 -9.89 -23.54 -17.97
CA GLN A 350 -10.02 -22.11 -17.64
C GLN A 350 -8.98 -21.24 -18.38
N GLU A 351 -9.39 -20.08 -18.82
CA GLU A 351 -8.46 -19.05 -19.30
C GLU A 351 -7.81 -18.36 -18.09
N ILE A 352 -6.49 -18.23 -18.14
CA ILE A 352 -5.67 -17.55 -17.15
C ILE A 352 -4.75 -16.53 -17.79
N GLU A 353 -4.51 -15.44 -17.11
CA GLU A 353 -3.47 -14.46 -17.43
C GLU A 353 -2.27 -14.66 -16.51
N ILE A 354 -1.08 -14.77 -17.09
CA ILE A 354 0.20 -14.80 -16.39
C ILE A 354 0.75 -13.39 -16.39
N PHE A 355 0.62 -12.70 -15.26
CA PHE A 355 1.07 -11.34 -15.02
C PHE A 355 2.47 -11.38 -14.42
N GLN A 356 3.46 -10.93 -15.17
CA GLN A 356 4.88 -11.07 -14.85
C GLN A 356 5.47 -9.84 -14.16
N PRO A 357 6.48 -10.00 -13.29
CA PRO A 357 7.25 -8.88 -12.71
C PRO A 357 7.87 -8.00 -13.78
N THR A 358 8.63 -8.61 -14.71
CA THR A 358 9.20 -7.95 -15.88
C THR A 358 8.61 -8.58 -17.16
N GLY A 359 8.91 -8.02 -18.30
CA GLY A 359 8.42 -8.55 -19.57
C GLY A 359 6.91 -8.42 -19.81
N THR A 360 6.43 -9.09 -20.87
CA THR A 360 5.07 -9.01 -21.33
C THR A 360 4.21 -10.09 -20.65
N SER A 361 3.08 -9.68 -20.08
CA SER A 361 2.06 -10.61 -19.60
C SER A 361 1.37 -11.31 -20.76
N PHE A 362 0.92 -12.55 -20.57
CA PHE A 362 0.27 -13.34 -21.62
C PHE A 362 -0.93 -14.12 -21.06
N ARG A 363 -1.82 -14.55 -21.96
CA ARG A 363 -2.99 -15.36 -21.63
C ARG A 363 -2.87 -16.74 -22.27
N GLN A 364 -3.40 -17.74 -21.59
CA GLN A 364 -3.55 -19.07 -22.11
C GLN A 364 -4.74 -19.78 -21.47
N VAL A 365 -5.25 -20.81 -22.14
CA VAL A 365 -6.14 -21.78 -21.52
C VAL A 365 -5.29 -22.80 -20.77
N LEU A 366 -5.69 -23.15 -19.56
CA LEU A 366 -5.06 -24.18 -18.75
C LEU A 366 -5.46 -25.55 -19.31
N ASP A 367 -4.62 -26.14 -20.16
CA ASP A 367 -4.90 -27.36 -20.90
C ASP A 367 -4.64 -28.64 -20.09
N ALA A 368 -3.69 -28.61 -19.16
CA ALA A 368 -3.34 -29.71 -18.30
C ALA A 368 -2.75 -29.22 -16.97
N MET A 369 -2.97 -29.98 -15.93
CA MET A 369 -2.44 -29.70 -14.57
C MET A 369 -2.04 -31.00 -13.90
N TRP A 370 -0.96 -30.98 -13.11
CA TRP A 370 -0.45 -32.10 -12.32
C TRP A 370 -0.29 -31.66 -10.87
N ASP A 371 -0.46 -32.59 -9.95
CA ASP A 371 -0.09 -32.37 -8.54
C ASP A 371 1.44 -32.34 -8.34
N ALA A 372 1.88 -32.23 -7.09
CA ALA A 372 3.31 -32.16 -6.74
C ALA A 372 4.04 -33.49 -7.06
N GLU A 373 3.33 -34.62 -7.04
CA GLU A 373 3.82 -35.97 -7.33
C GLU A 373 3.86 -36.26 -8.84
N GLY A 374 3.28 -35.35 -9.67
CA GLY A 374 3.22 -35.51 -11.12
C GLY A 374 2.01 -36.28 -11.63
N THR A 375 1.01 -36.52 -10.79
CA THR A 375 -0.27 -37.15 -11.17
C THR A 375 -1.16 -36.11 -11.87
N PRO A 376 -1.75 -36.41 -13.04
CA PRO A 376 -2.70 -35.53 -13.70
C PRO A 376 -3.92 -35.26 -12.82
N ILE A 377 -4.34 -34.00 -12.74
CA ILE A 377 -5.52 -33.56 -12.00
C ILE A 377 -6.34 -32.56 -12.83
N ASP A 378 -7.66 -32.60 -12.69
CA ASP A 378 -8.55 -31.66 -13.40
C ASP A 378 -8.82 -30.37 -12.61
N ALA A 379 -8.55 -30.38 -11.31
CA ALA A 379 -8.78 -29.22 -10.44
C ALA A 379 -7.80 -29.18 -9.27
N ALA A 380 -7.49 -27.98 -8.80
CA ALA A 380 -6.75 -27.69 -7.57
C ALA A 380 -7.64 -26.92 -6.58
N PRO A 381 -8.39 -27.62 -5.71
CA PRO A 381 -9.35 -26.99 -4.83
C PRO A 381 -8.77 -26.52 -3.49
N HIS A 382 -7.58 -27.00 -3.11
CA HIS A 382 -7.05 -26.78 -1.77
C HIS A 382 -6.17 -25.54 -1.70
N PRO A 383 -6.35 -24.66 -0.69
CA PRO A 383 -5.49 -23.48 -0.50
C PRO A 383 -4.02 -23.85 -0.40
N GLN A 384 -3.17 -23.11 -1.11
CA GLN A 384 -1.71 -23.29 -1.17
C GLN A 384 -1.24 -24.65 -1.73
N GLN A 385 -2.12 -25.37 -2.39
CA GLN A 385 -1.76 -26.58 -3.11
C GLN A 385 -0.70 -26.26 -4.17
N ILE A 386 0.39 -27.02 -4.19
CA ILE A 386 1.40 -26.91 -5.24
C ILE A 386 0.94 -27.75 -6.43
N VAL A 387 0.89 -27.12 -7.60
CA VAL A 387 0.55 -27.76 -8.86
C VAL A 387 1.60 -27.43 -9.92
N ARG A 388 1.71 -28.27 -10.92
CA ARG A 388 2.50 -28.01 -12.12
C ARG A 388 1.59 -27.78 -13.29
N ILE A 389 1.89 -26.73 -14.06
CA ILE A 389 1.14 -26.38 -15.29
C ILE A 389 2.13 -26.13 -16.41
N ARG A 390 1.76 -26.44 -17.66
CA ARG A 390 2.56 -26.10 -18.82
C ARG A 390 2.23 -24.65 -19.21
N LEU A 391 3.28 -23.84 -19.43
CA LEU A 391 3.13 -22.49 -19.94
C LEU A 391 3.57 -22.39 -21.38
N VAL A 392 2.85 -21.57 -22.18
CA VAL A 392 3.18 -21.31 -23.59
C VAL A 392 4.38 -20.39 -23.76
N HIS A 393 4.72 -19.63 -22.73
CA HIS A 393 5.91 -18.79 -22.65
C HIS A 393 6.58 -18.93 -21.29
N PRO A 394 7.89 -18.68 -21.17
CA PRO A 394 8.57 -18.63 -19.89
C PRO A 394 7.93 -17.66 -18.90
N ALA A 395 7.92 -18.02 -17.63
CA ALA A 395 7.44 -17.16 -16.56
C ALA A 395 8.50 -17.04 -15.47
N GLU A 396 8.62 -15.82 -14.93
CA GLU A 396 9.50 -15.56 -13.79
C GLU A 396 8.87 -16.03 -12.48
N PRO A 397 9.68 -16.41 -11.48
CA PRO A 397 9.18 -16.55 -10.12
C PRO A 397 8.46 -15.27 -9.66
N TYR A 398 7.40 -15.41 -8.90
CA TYR A 398 6.47 -14.36 -8.51
C TYR A 398 5.55 -13.84 -9.63
N SER A 399 5.55 -14.45 -10.83
CA SER A 399 4.46 -14.19 -11.78
C SER A 399 3.12 -14.61 -11.17
N ILE A 400 2.13 -13.74 -11.31
CA ILE A 400 0.78 -13.92 -10.77
C ILE A 400 -0.09 -14.57 -11.83
N LEU A 401 -0.73 -15.67 -11.50
CA LEU A 401 -1.81 -16.23 -12.29
C LEU A 401 -3.13 -15.61 -11.82
N ARG A 402 -3.89 -15.08 -12.75
CA ARG A 402 -5.19 -14.48 -12.48
C ARG A 402 -6.18 -14.77 -13.58
N ARG A 403 -7.46 -14.63 -13.28
CA ARG A 403 -8.54 -14.76 -14.27
C ARG A 403 -9.50 -13.59 -14.14
N ASP A 404 -10.10 -13.20 -15.26
CA ASP A 404 -11.13 -12.18 -15.26
C ASP A 404 -12.40 -12.70 -14.57
N VAL A 405 -13.02 -11.83 -13.80
CA VAL A 405 -14.33 -12.09 -13.16
C VAL A 405 -15.29 -10.97 -13.54
N PRO A 406 -16.58 -11.29 -13.75
CA PRO A 406 -17.58 -10.26 -13.94
C PRO A 406 -17.52 -9.28 -12.76
N MET A 407 -17.61 -7.97 -13.08
CA MET A 407 -17.70 -6.95 -12.03
C MET A 407 -18.89 -7.32 -11.12
N LYS A 408 -18.62 -7.62 -9.86
CA LYS A 408 -19.69 -7.77 -8.87
C LYS A 408 -20.28 -6.37 -8.67
N LYS A 409 -21.36 -6.07 -9.38
CA LYS A 409 -22.21 -4.94 -9.01
C LYS A 409 -22.71 -5.26 -7.60
N GLY A 410 -22.37 -4.44 -6.64
CA GLY A 410 -22.90 -4.57 -5.30
C GLY A 410 -24.44 -4.69 -5.41
N ASP A 411 -24.98 -5.74 -4.80
CA ASP A 411 -26.41 -5.93 -4.76
C ASP A 411 -27.03 -4.65 -4.17
N GLY A 412 -27.70 -3.90 -5.06
CA GLY A 412 -28.49 -2.78 -4.64
C GLY A 412 -29.64 -3.31 -3.78
N LEU A 413 -29.65 -2.91 -2.52
CA LEU A 413 -30.82 -2.92 -1.66
C LEU A 413 -31.29 -1.49 -1.49
#